data_7609c71236236d1dcce4d5fb9b3cf257
#
_entry.id   7609c71236236d1dcce4d5fb9b3cf257
#
_cell.length_a   1.000
_cell.length_b   1.000
_cell.length_c   1.000
_cell.angle_alpha   90.00
_cell.angle_beta   90.00
_cell.angle_gamma   90.00
#
_symmetry.space_group_name_H-M   'P 1'
#
loop_
_entity.id
_entity.type
_entity.pdbx_description
1 polymer ?
#
loop_
_entity_poly.entity_id
_entity_poly.type
_entity_poly.pdbx_seq_one_letter_code
_entity_poly.pdbx_strand_id
1 'polypeptide(L)'
;MLEQFYQLGWTLDSAGGASGEAYMAEQDGQKLFLKRNSNPFIAALSAEGIVPKLVWTKRIETGEVVTAQHWKNGRELNEDEMNQTRVAELLHKIHGSRPLLTMLKRMEMEPITPDIMLNKINASLSREVLTHHVVRRALTYLEDHIPNLDARFFTVVHGDVNHNNLSLIHISEPTRPY
;
A
#
# COMPACT_ATOMS: atom_id res chain seq x y z
N MET A 1 10.78 -1.38 22.00
CA MET A 1 9.85 -0.34 21.49
C MET A 1 8.50 -0.38 22.19
N LEU A 2 7.75 -1.48 22.15
CA LEU A 2 6.45 -1.56 22.83
C LEU A 2 6.57 -1.24 24.32
N GLU A 3 7.62 -1.73 25.00
CA GLU A 3 7.92 -1.41 26.41
C GLU A 3 8.08 0.10 26.66
N GLN A 4 8.72 0.83 25.74
CA GLN A 4 8.87 2.29 25.88
C GLN A 4 7.51 3.01 25.83
N PHE A 5 6.56 2.53 25.00
CA PHE A 5 5.21 3.07 25.00
C PHE A 5 4.49 2.81 26.32
N TYR A 6 4.59 1.59 26.87
CA TYR A 6 4.02 1.27 28.18
C TYR A 6 4.64 2.12 29.30
N GLN A 7 5.98 2.32 29.28
CA GLN A 7 6.65 3.19 30.24
C GLN A 7 6.21 4.65 30.17
N LEU A 8 5.78 5.11 28.99
CA LEU A 8 5.25 6.46 28.77
C LEU A 8 3.74 6.55 29.03
N GLY A 9 3.11 5.49 29.53
CA GLY A 9 1.69 5.47 29.89
C GLY A 9 0.73 5.20 28.74
N TRP A 10 1.22 4.73 27.57
CA TRP A 10 0.37 4.29 26.46
C TRP A 10 -0.12 2.86 26.67
N THR A 11 -1.37 2.62 26.37
CA THR A 11 -1.89 1.26 26.15
C THR A 11 -1.72 0.88 24.68
N LEU A 12 -1.45 -0.40 24.42
CA LEU A 12 -1.25 -0.92 23.06
C LEU A 12 -2.11 -2.14 22.85
N ASP A 13 -2.98 -2.07 21.87
CA ASP A 13 -3.81 -3.17 21.42
C ASP A 13 -3.41 -3.56 19.98
N SER A 14 -3.48 -4.85 19.65
CA SER A 14 -3.24 -5.29 18.28
C SER A 14 -4.32 -4.70 17.36
N ALA A 15 -3.90 -4.04 16.29
CA ALA A 15 -4.80 -3.51 15.28
C ALA A 15 -5.04 -4.49 14.12
N GLY A 16 -4.57 -5.75 14.25
CA GLY A 16 -4.69 -6.76 13.21
C GLY A 16 -3.66 -6.61 12.09
N GLY A 17 -3.99 -7.16 10.92
CA GLY A 17 -3.11 -7.19 9.75
C GLY A 17 -2.33 -8.51 9.63
N ALA A 18 -2.02 -8.91 8.40
CA ALA A 18 -1.39 -10.20 8.08
C ALA A 18 0.01 -10.38 8.73
N SER A 19 0.72 -9.27 9.01
CA SER A 19 2.06 -9.30 9.63
C SER A 19 2.04 -9.24 11.15
N GLY A 20 0.90 -8.92 11.79
CA GLY A 20 0.84 -8.70 13.25
C GLY A 20 1.66 -7.49 13.75
N GLU A 21 2.05 -6.59 12.86
CA GLU A 21 2.95 -5.46 13.15
C GLU A 21 2.21 -4.12 13.30
N ALA A 22 0.88 -4.17 13.37
CA ALA A 22 0.02 -3.01 13.53
C ALA A 22 -0.61 -2.97 14.93
N TYR A 23 -0.60 -1.79 15.54
CA TYR A 23 -1.12 -1.57 16.89
C TYR A 23 -1.95 -0.30 16.96
N MET A 24 -2.99 -0.32 17.78
CA MET A 24 -3.64 0.89 18.28
C MET A 24 -2.96 1.29 19.58
N ALA A 25 -2.47 2.52 19.66
CA ALA A 25 -1.94 3.10 20.88
C ALA A 25 -2.92 4.13 21.42
N GLU A 26 -3.22 4.10 22.72
CA GLU A 26 -4.13 5.05 23.37
C GLU A 26 -3.51 5.60 24.64
N GLN A 27 -3.57 6.94 24.80
CA GLN A 27 -3.20 7.67 26.00
C GLN A 27 -4.02 8.95 26.11
N ASP A 28 -4.62 9.21 27.26
CA ASP A 28 -5.38 10.44 27.57
C ASP A 28 -6.43 10.78 26.51
N GLY A 29 -7.09 9.76 25.94
CA GLY A 29 -8.07 9.90 24.88
C GLY A 29 -7.48 10.14 23.48
N GLN A 30 -6.18 10.27 23.35
CA GLN A 30 -5.49 10.31 22.06
C GLN A 30 -5.26 8.89 21.56
N LYS A 31 -5.66 8.64 20.30
CA LYS A 31 -5.47 7.35 19.64
C LYS A 31 -4.56 7.48 18.42
N LEU A 32 -3.60 6.58 18.32
CA LEU A 32 -2.67 6.49 17.21
C LEU A 32 -2.70 5.08 16.60
N PHE A 33 -2.55 5.00 15.30
CA PHE A 33 -2.23 3.77 14.59
C PHE A 33 -0.71 3.67 14.46
N LEU A 34 -0.12 2.65 15.04
CA LEU A 34 1.30 2.38 14.96
C LEU A 34 1.54 1.22 14.01
N LYS A 35 2.53 1.36 13.13
CA LYS A 35 2.96 0.27 12.26
C LYS A 35 4.48 0.13 12.30
N ARG A 36 4.96 -1.09 12.58
CA ARG A 36 6.37 -1.47 12.50
C ARG A 36 6.73 -1.82 11.05
N ASN A 37 8.01 -1.77 10.75
CA ASN A 37 8.57 -2.09 9.42
C ASN A 37 7.90 -1.32 8.27
N SER A 38 7.42 -0.10 8.57
CA SER A 38 6.76 0.73 7.58
C SER A 38 7.74 1.25 6.53
N ASN A 39 7.31 1.20 5.27
CA ASN A 39 8.04 1.83 4.18
C ASN A 39 7.99 3.37 4.35
N PRO A 40 9.12 4.09 4.22
CA PRO A 40 9.16 5.55 4.26
C PRO A 40 8.22 6.25 3.26
N PHE A 41 7.81 5.56 2.21
CA PHE A 41 6.84 6.04 1.23
C PHE A 41 5.49 6.45 1.84
N ILE A 42 5.15 5.92 3.03
CA ILE A 42 3.94 6.29 3.78
C ILE A 42 3.87 7.81 4.04
N ALA A 43 5.02 8.48 4.20
CA ALA A 43 5.06 9.93 4.38
C ALA A 43 4.58 10.69 3.13
N ALA A 44 4.97 10.22 1.94
CA ALA A 44 4.50 10.78 0.68
C ALA A 44 3.00 10.53 0.47
N LEU A 45 2.50 9.33 0.78
CA LEU A 45 1.08 9.00 0.73
C LEU A 45 0.26 9.86 1.68
N SER A 46 0.79 10.13 2.89
CA SER A 46 0.15 10.98 3.89
C SER A 46 0.13 12.45 3.44
N ALA A 47 1.21 12.96 2.83
CA ALA A 47 1.27 14.30 2.28
C ALA A 47 0.25 14.52 1.15
N GLU A 48 0.04 13.50 0.33
CA GLU A 48 -0.97 13.51 -0.74
C GLU A 48 -2.41 13.24 -0.21
N GLY A 49 -2.59 13.02 1.09
CA GLY A 49 -3.90 12.73 1.68
C GLY A 49 -4.53 11.43 1.15
N ILE A 50 -3.72 10.43 0.88
CA ILE A 50 -4.15 9.09 0.44
C ILE A 50 -4.33 8.17 1.64
N VAL A 51 -3.51 8.36 2.67
CA VAL A 51 -3.60 7.65 3.95
C VAL A 51 -3.76 8.65 5.10
N PRO A 52 -4.21 8.22 6.30
CA PRO A 52 -4.33 9.11 7.46
C PRO A 52 -3.03 9.86 7.74
N LYS A 53 -3.19 11.09 8.25
CA LYS A 53 -2.05 11.99 8.50
C LYS A 53 -0.99 11.33 9.37
N LEU A 54 0.24 11.33 8.87
CA LEU A 54 1.41 10.88 9.60
C LEU A 54 1.71 11.87 10.74
N VAL A 55 1.84 11.35 11.96
CA VAL A 55 2.20 12.13 13.15
C VAL A 55 3.71 12.17 13.31
N TRP A 56 4.35 10.98 13.23
CA TRP A 56 5.81 10.84 13.25
C TRP A 56 6.27 9.54 12.62
N THR A 57 7.54 9.51 12.27
CA THR A 57 8.29 8.31 11.87
C THR A 57 9.56 8.24 12.71
N LYS A 58 9.87 7.09 13.26
CA LYS A 58 11.06 6.88 14.07
C LYS A 58 11.74 5.56 13.70
N ARG A 59 13.07 5.62 13.56
CA ARG A 59 13.89 4.41 13.52
C ARG A 59 14.23 4.03 14.95
N ILE A 60 13.98 2.78 15.32
CA ILE A 60 14.29 2.25 16.66
C ILE A 60 15.67 1.58 16.65
N GLU A 61 16.18 1.23 17.84
CA GLU A 61 17.53 0.66 18.02
C GLU A 61 17.78 -0.62 17.23
N THR A 62 16.74 -1.40 16.98
CA THR A 62 16.82 -2.62 16.14
C THR A 62 16.99 -2.31 14.63
N GLY A 63 16.96 -1.04 14.24
CA GLY A 63 17.00 -0.61 12.84
C GLY A 63 15.63 -0.54 12.14
N GLU A 64 14.58 -1.06 12.80
CA GLU A 64 13.21 -1.03 12.26
C GLU A 64 12.66 0.39 12.21
N VAL A 65 11.81 0.65 11.24
CA VAL A 65 11.07 1.92 11.12
C VAL A 65 9.66 1.74 11.67
N VAL A 66 9.29 2.61 12.59
CA VAL A 66 7.94 2.70 13.15
C VAL A 66 7.30 3.99 12.71
N THR A 67 6.07 3.90 12.24
CA THR A 67 5.26 5.07 11.88
C THR A 67 4.06 5.18 12.82
N ALA A 68 3.68 6.41 13.14
CA ALA A 68 2.44 6.72 13.84
C ALA A 68 1.56 7.61 12.96
N GLN A 69 0.32 7.23 12.82
CA GLN A 69 -0.72 8.00 12.16
C GLN A 69 -1.87 8.26 13.14
N HIS A 70 -2.66 9.31 12.90
CA HIS A 70 -3.88 9.48 13.68
C HIS A 70 -4.80 8.27 13.48
N TRP A 71 -5.30 7.73 14.58
CA TRP A 71 -6.33 6.70 14.53
C TRP A 71 -7.60 7.28 13.89
N LYS A 72 -8.15 6.56 12.96
CA LYS A 72 -9.43 6.88 12.35
C LYS A 72 -10.38 5.70 12.52
N ASN A 73 -11.58 5.99 12.99
CA ASN A 73 -12.65 5.00 12.99
C ASN A 73 -13.14 4.81 11.57
N GLY A 74 -12.94 3.65 11.04
CA GLY A 74 -13.35 3.27 9.69
C GLY A 74 -13.58 1.77 9.60
N ARG A 75 -14.10 1.35 8.48
CA ARG A 75 -14.24 -0.07 8.14
C ARG A 75 -13.72 -0.32 6.73
N GLU A 76 -13.36 -1.53 6.46
CA GLU A 76 -13.10 -1.99 5.10
C GLU A 76 -14.34 -1.82 4.22
N LEU A 77 -14.12 -1.67 2.94
CA LEU A 77 -15.20 -1.67 1.95
C LEU A 77 -15.75 -3.10 1.80
N ASN A 78 -17.00 -3.22 1.41
CA ASN A 78 -17.51 -4.47 0.88
C ASN A 78 -17.34 -4.51 -0.65
N GLU A 79 -17.60 -5.66 -1.26
CA GLU A 79 -17.42 -5.87 -2.70
C GLU A 79 -18.26 -4.91 -3.56
N ASP A 80 -19.52 -4.64 -3.14
CA ASP A 80 -20.42 -3.74 -3.87
C ASP A 80 -19.93 -2.29 -3.82
N GLU A 81 -19.31 -1.88 -2.72
CA GLU A 81 -18.76 -0.55 -2.55
C GLU A 81 -17.52 -0.28 -3.43
N MET A 82 -16.86 -1.34 -3.92
CA MET A 82 -15.74 -1.21 -4.84
C MET A 82 -16.12 -0.60 -6.19
N ASN A 83 -17.40 -0.65 -6.57
CA ASN A 83 -17.92 -0.07 -7.80
C ASN A 83 -18.30 1.43 -7.67
N GLN A 84 -18.08 2.05 -6.51
CA GLN A 84 -18.42 3.45 -6.30
C GLN A 84 -17.42 4.40 -6.95
N THR A 85 -17.92 5.53 -7.47
CA THR A 85 -17.11 6.57 -8.11
C THR A 85 -15.94 7.04 -7.27
N ARG A 86 -16.12 7.15 -5.96
CA ARG A 86 -15.06 7.55 -5.02
C ARG A 86 -13.85 6.60 -5.01
N VAL A 87 -14.03 5.29 -5.29
CA VAL A 87 -12.92 4.35 -5.45
C VAL A 87 -12.11 4.70 -6.71
N ALA A 88 -12.80 4.96 -7.80
CA ALA A 88 -12.15 5.39 -9.04
C ALA A 88 -11.43 6.74 -8.88
N GLU A 89 -12.01 7.69 -8.15
CA GLU A 89 -11.40 8.98 -7.82
C GLU A 89 -10.11 8.81 -6.99
N LEU A 90 -10.14 7.94 -5.97
CA LEU A 90 -8.93 7.63 -5.18
C LEU A 90 -7.84 7.01 -6.06
N LEU A 91 -8.18 6.04 -6.90
CA LEU A 91 -7.23 5.42 -7.81
C LEU A 91 -6.70 6.43 -8.83
N HIS A 92 -7.55 7.30 -9.38
CA HIS A 92 -7.13 8.38 -10.26
C HIS A 92 -6.14 9.33 -9.57
N LYS A 93 -6.40 9.69 -8.33
CA LYS A 93 -5.50 10.52 -7.52
C LYS A 93 -4.13 9.85 -7.34
N ILE A 94 -4.10 8.56 -7.01
CA ILE A 94 -2.85 7.79 -6.86
C ILE A 94 -2.10 7.73 -8.21
N HIS A 95 -2.78 7.30 -9.26
CA HIS A 95 -2.19 7.06 -10.57
C HIS A 95 -1.71 8.36 -11.23
N GLY A 96 -2.41 9.48 -11.00
CA GLY A 96 -2.05 10.80 -11.52
C GLY A 96 -1.01 11.57 -10.70
N SER A 97 -0.61 11.07 -9.53
CA SER A 97 0.26 11.82 -8.62
C SER A 97 1.71 11.87 -9.12
N ARG A 98 2.12 13.04 -9.58
CA ARG A 98 3.52 13.33 -9.93
C ARG A 98 4.44 13.34 -8.71
N PRO A 99 4.05 13.89 -7.53
CA PRO A 99 4.87 13.82 -6.32
C PRO A 99 5.20 12.39 -5.91
N LEU A 100 4.21 11.48 -5.91
CA LEU A 100 4.44 10.07 -5.59
C LEU A 100 5.38 9.40 -6.59
N LEU A 101 5.19 9.62 -7.90
CA LEU A 101 6.08 9.08 -8.91
C LEU A 101 7.52 9.58 -8.74
N THR A 102 7.69 10.87 -8.46
CA THR A 102 9.00 11.47 -8.19
C THR A 102 9.66 10.84 -6.97
N MET A 103 8.90 10.58 -5.91
CA MET A 103 9.41 9.94 -4.70
C MET A 103 9.85 8.50 -4.96
N LEU A 104 9.06 7.70 -5.69
CA LEU A 104 9.43 6.33 -6.06
C LEU A 104 10.72 6.30 -6.88
N LYS A 105 10.89 7.24 -7.82
CA LYS A 105 12.13 7.38 -8.59
C LYS A 105 13.33 7.73 -7.70
N ARG A 106 13.16 8.62 -6.71
CA ARG A 106 14.22 8.97 -5.75
C ARG A 106 14.59 7.82 -4.81
N MET A 107 13.64 6.93 -4.54
CA MET A 107 13.87 5.72 -3.75
C MET A 107 14.49 4.59 -4.59
N GLU A 108 14.80 4.86 -5.86
CA GLU A 108 15.34 3.87 -6.81
C GLU A 108 14.50 2.60 -6.88
N MET A 109 13.19 2.75 -6.71
CA MET A 109 12.26 1.63 -6.83
C MET A 109 12.22 1.16 -8.28
N GLU A 110 12.50 -0.11 -8.47
CA GLU A 110 12.43 -0.73 -9.79
C GLU A 110 11.01 -0.71 -10.33
N PRO A 111 10.76 -0.15 -11.52
CA PRO A 111 9.43 -0.14 -12.10
C PRO A 111 8.99 -1.56 -12.47
N ILE A 112 7.72 -1.86 -12.26
CA ILE A 112 7.13 -3.13 -12.67
C ILE A 112 6.75 -3.01 -14.16
N THR A 113 7.53 -3.65 -15.01
CA THR A 113 7.26 -3.75 -16.44
C THR A 113 6.56 -5.08 -16.76
N PRO A 114 5.87 -5.20 -17.92
CA PRO A 114 5.19 -6.43 -18.30
C PRO A 114 6.11 -7.66 -18.36
N ASP A 115 7.34 -7.48 -18.83
CA ASP A 115 8.37 -8.54 -18.87
C ASP A 115 8.82 -8.97 -17.47
N ILE A 116 9.01 -8.01 -16.53
CA ILE A 116 9.30 -8.33 -15.13
C ILE A 116 8.14 -9.11 -14.50
N MET A 117 6.89 -8.73 -14.79
CA MET A 117 5.72 -9.47 -14.31
C MET A 117 5.66 -10.89 -14.88
N LEU A 118 5.90 -11.06 -16.17
CA LEU A 118 5.93 -12.37 -16.81
C LEU A 118 7.01 -13.27 -16.22
N ASN A 119 8.22 -12.74 -16.01
CA ASN A 119 9.29 -13.44 -15.36
C ASN A 119 8.94 -13.88 -13.92
N LYS A 120 8.29 -13.02 -13.14
CA LYS A 120 7.79 -13.37 -11.79
C LYS A 120 6.73 -14.46 -11.83
N ILE A 121 5.80 -14.41 -12.78
CA ILE A 121 4.78 -15.46 -12.97
C ILE A 121 5.47 -16.78 -13.27
N ASN A 122 6.36 -16.82 -14.25
CA ASN A 122 7.10 -18.03 -14.63
C ASN A 122 7.92 -18.61 -13.45
N ALA A 123 8.52 -17.76 -12.62
CA ALA A 123 9.29 -18.17 -11.45
C ALA A 123 8.42 -18.68 -10.28
N SER A 124 7.18 -18.21 -10.17
CA SER A 124 6.27 -18.57 -9.05
C SER A 124 5.42 -19.79 -9.30
N LEU A 125 5.23 -20.18 -10.55
CA LEU A 125 4.38 -21.33 -10.90
C LEU A 125 5.13 -22.64 -10.79
N SER A 126 4.45 -23.68 -10.30
CA SER A 126 5.01 -25.02 -10.30
C SER A 126 5.17 -25.57 -11.73
N ARG A 127 6.09 -26.53 -11.90
CA ARG A 127 6.31 -27.16 -13.20
C ARG A 127 5.04 -27.79 -13.77
N GLU A 128 4.19 -28.35 -12.93
CA GLU A 128 2.92 -28.94 -13.32
C GLU A 128 1.98 -27.90 -13.93
N VAL A 129 1.84 -26.72 -13.28
CA VAL A 129 1.03 -25.63 -13.75
C VAL A 129 1.58 -25.06 -15.06
N LEU A 130 2.89 -24.87 -15.17
CA LEU A 130 3.56 -24.39 -16.39
C LEU A 130 3.37 -25.31 -17.61
N THR A 131 3.20 -26.61 -17.38
CA THR A 131 2.96 -27.59 -18.45
C THR A 131 1.49 -27.75 -18.83
N HIS A 132 0.55 -27.20 -18.04
CA HIS A 132 -0.87 -27.23 -18.34
C HIS A 132 -1.18 -26.47 -19.64
N HIS A 133 -1.89 -27.09 -20.59
CA HIS A 133 -2.07 -26.56 -21.94
C HIS A 133 -2.69 -25.15 -22.01
N VAL A 134 -3.63 -24.80 -21.12
CA VAL A 134 -4.26 -23.47 -21.07
C VAL A 134 -3.25 -22.43 -20.57
N VAL A 135 -2.52 -22.74 -19.50
CA VAL A 135 -1.50 -21.85 -18.94
C VAL A 135 -0.40 -21.59 -19.95
N ARG A 136 0.12 -22.66 -20.57
CA ARG A 136 1.16 -22.53 -21.59
C ARG A 136 0.73 -21.66 -22.76
N ARG A 137 -0.50 -21.85 -23.26
CA ARG A 137 -1.04 -21.00 -24.34
C ARG A 137 -1.17 -19.54 -23.93
N ALA A 138 -1.58 -19.26 -22.69
CA ALA A 138 -1.66 -17.91 -22.17
C ALA A 138 -0.27 -17.27 -22.05
N LEU A 139 0.72 -18.00 -21.51
CA LEU A 139 2.09 -17.50 -21.40
C LEU A 139 2.71 -17.23 -22.76
N THR A 140 2.57 -18.14 -23.74
CA THR A 140 3.05 -17.91 -25.11
C THR A 140 2.41 -16.66 -25.70
N TYR A 141 1.10 -16.47 -25.53
CA TYR A 141 0.44 -15.26 -25.99
C TYR A 141 1.04 -13.98 -25.38
N LEU A 142 1.33 -13.99 -24.07
CA LEU A 142 1.96 -12.85 -23.40
C LEU A 142 3.40 -12.63 -23.90
N GLU A 143 4.18 -13.68 -24.07
CA GLU A 143 5.55 -13.63 -24.60
C GLU A 143 5.61 -12.98 -25.99
N ASP A 144 4.64 -13.28 -26.85
CA ASP A 144 4.55 -12.76 -28.20
C ASP A 144 4.11 -11.27 -28.23
N HIS A 145 3.33 -10.81 -27.25
CA HIS A 145 2.71 -9.47 -27.28
C HIS A 145 3.41 -8.46 -26.40
N ILE A 146 4.04 -8.86 -25.28
CA ILE A 146 4.73 -7.96 -24.35
C ILE A 146 5.81 -7.09 -25.04
N PRO A 147 6.66 -7.61 -25.94
CA PRO A 147 7.69 -6.81 -26.60
C PRO A 147 7.15 -5.63 -27.41
N ASN A 148 5.88 -5.69 -27.79
CA ASN A 148 5.22 -4.65 -28.57
C ASN A 148 4.56 -3.56 -27.72
N LEU A 149 4.61 -3.68 -26.38
CA LEU A 149 4.04 -2.69 -25.47
C LEU A 149 4.98 -1.50 -25.30
N ASP A 150 4.42 -0.31 -25.37
CA ASP A 150 5.17 0.92 -25.12
C ASP A 150 5.31 1.18 -23.61
N ALA A 151 6.47 0.86 -23.07
CA ALA A 151 6.80 1.02 -21.64
C ALA A 151 7.43 2.37 -21.30
N ARG A 152 7.34 3.39 -22.17
CA ARG A 152 7.95 4.72 -21.94
C ARG A 152 7.24 5.54 -20.87
N PHE A 153 5.99 5.25 -20.58
CA PHE A 153 5.19 6.00 -19.62
C PHE A 153 4.94 5.18 -18.37
N PHE A 154 5.52 5.62 -17.25
CA PHE A 154 5.30 5.02 -15.94
C PHE A 154 4.35 5.88 -15.11
N THR A 155 3.51 5.22 -14.34
CA THR A 155 2.65 5.85 -13.34
C THR A 155 2.75 5.10 -12.01
N VAL A 156 2.28 5.72 -10.95
CA VAL A 156 2.11 5.05 -9.67
C VAL A 156 0.88 4.16 -9.76
N VAL A 157 0.97 2.94 -9.27
CA VAL A 157 -0.17 2.04 -9.15
C VAL A 157 -0.31 1.57 -7.71
N HIS A 158 -1.54 1.34 -7.27
CA HIS A 158 -1.79 0.77 -5.94
C HIS A 158 -1.24 -0.68 -5.85
N GLY A 159 -1.38 -1.45 -6.92
CA GLY A 159 -0.80 -2.80 -7.06
C GLY A 159 -1.62 -3.94 -6.45
N ASP A 160 -2.52 -3.64 -5.51
CA ASP A 160 -3.36 -4.66 -4.84
C ASP A 160 -4.72 -4.06 -4.45
N VAL A 161 -5.50 -3.70 -5.47
CA VAL A 161 -6.82 -3.08 -5.29
C VAL A 161 -7.87 -4.14 -5.00
N ASN A 162 -8.23 -4.27 -3.73
CA ASN A 162 -9.34 -5.10 -3.27
C ASN A 162 -10.05 -4.44 -2.09
N HIS A 163 -11.23 -4.94 -1.72
CA HIS A 163 -12.06 -4.35 -0.67
C HIS A 163 -11.39 -4.35 0.71
N ASN A 164 -10.52 -5.30 1.02
CA ASN A 164 -9.80 -5.37 2.30
C ASN A 164 -8.67 -4.32 2.40
N ASN A 165 -8.17 -3.83 1.26
CA ASN A 165 -7.08 -2.86 1.20
C ASN A 165 -7.58 -1.41 1.09
N LEU A 166 -8.89 -1.21 1.01
CA LEU A 166 -9.52 0.10 0.97
C LEU A 166 -10.49 0.26 2.14
N SER A 167 -10.50 1.43 2.74
CA SER A 167 -11.41 1.73 3.85
C SER A 167 -12.19 3.02 3.60
N LEU A 168 -13.34 3.14 4.24
CA LEU A 168 -14.16 4.35 4.16
C LEU A 168 -13.44 5.61 4.65
N ILE A 169 -12.39 5.46 5.47
CA ILE A 169 -11.57 6.59 5.90
C ILE A 169 -10.88 7.25 4.69
N HIS A 170 -10.31 6.45 3.82
CA HIS A 170 -9.59 6.93 2.65
C HIS A 170 -10.51 7.61 1.62
N ILE A 171 -11.79 7.25 1.63
CA ILE A 171 -12.78 7.68 0.65
C ILE A 171 -13.65 8.83 1.17
N SER A 172 -13.78 9.00 2.49
CA SER A 172 -14.72 9.93 3.12
C SER A 172 -14.13 11.27 3.52
N GLU A 173 -12.82 11.46 3.52
CA GLU A 173 -12.24 12.79 3.72
C GLU A 173 -12.14 13.53 2.38
N PRO A 174 -13.04 14.50 2.07
CA PRO A 174 -12.75 15.43 1.00
C PRO A 174 -11.47 16.17 1.38
N THR A 175 -10.49 16.13 0.50
CA THR A 175 -9.32 17.00 0.59
C THR A 175 -9.86 18.44 0.67
N ARG A 176 -9.91 19.02 1.87
CA ARG A 176 -10.14 20.45 1.99
C ARG A 176 -8.93 21.14 1.41
N PRO A 177 -9.07 21.97 0.36
CA PRO A 177 -7.98 22.84 -0.02
C PRO A 177 -7.78 23.83 1.16
N TYR A 178 -6.54 23.91 1.61
CA TYR A 178 -6.10 25.00 2.45
C TYR A 178 -5.78 26.20 1.55
#